data_ef490afb3c475af0bd04013388f04177
#
_entry.id   ef490afb3c475af0bd04013388f04177
#
_cell.length_a   1.000
_cell.length_b   1.000
_cell.length_c   1.000
_cell.angle_alpha   90.00
_cell.angle_beta   90.00
_cell.angle_gamma   90.00
#
_symmetry.space_group_name_H-M   'P 1'
#
loop_
_entity.id
_entity.type
_entity.pdbx_description
1 polymer ?
#
loop_
_entity_poly.entity_id
_entity_poly.type
_entity_poly.pdbx_seq_one_letter_code
_entity_poly.pdbx_strand_id
1 'polypeptide(L)'
;MTSPTRPPRLRTLLLTATLALAAVTGCGTASAPGPEPAAERSTSAEPAPDRAELEARAGAAQLVTAHVWVTGAAGYALARQSVGVLGDDGFGSSYTAPDGGLFQLSVERRPHAVADCTGAAAPAGGTEPPVTCERDGEHWYRATGSDHAYAREQGGLVVTVSGAREKVDRATLRSAARAAHRADDHELDRVLPPAGGGFGQRPVERGDLPPVGDGAPDNEVGASG
;
A
#
# COMPACT_ATOMS: atom_id res chain seq x y z
N MET A 1 39.62 42.12 -2.29
CA MET A 1 40.17 41.66 -1.01
C MET A 1 39.54 40.29 -0.71
N THR A 2 40.33 39.29 -0.99
CA THR A 2 39.98 37.87 -1.00
C THR A 2 40.46 37.23 0.30
N SER A 3 39.59 36.45 0.95
CA SER A 3 40.00 35.54 2.02
C SER A 3 39.48 34.14 1.75
N PRO A 4 40.36 33.13 1.70
CA PRO A 4 39.96 31.76 1.49
C PRO A 4 39.76 31.03 2.84
N THR A 5 38.63 30.37 3.00
CA THR A 5 38.33 29.51 4.17
C THR A 5 38.76 28.07 3.91
N ARG A 6 39.58 27.53 4.79
CA ARG A 6 40.15 26.19 4.78
C ARG A 6 39.12 25.09 5.15
N PRO A 7 39.24 23.87 4.59
CA PRO A 7 38.46 22.70 5.04
C PRO A 7 39.07 22.04 6.29
N PRO A 8 38.27 21.39 7.15
CA PRO A 8 38.76 20.64 8.31
C PRO A 8 39.25 19.24 7.95
N ARG A 9 40.28 18.84 8.65
CA ARG A 9 41.06 17.62 8.50
C ARG A 9 40.31 16.36 8.96
N LEU A 10 40.38 15.34 8.14
CA LEU A 10 40.04 13.94 8.42
C LEU A 10 40.91 13.41 9.57
N ARG A 11 40.31 12.87 10.64
CA ARG A 11 41.03 12.08 11.67
C ARG A 11 40.71 10.62 11.46
N THR A 12 41.73 9.92 10.99
CA THR A 12 41.79 8.45 10.90
C THR A 12 42.03 7.87 12.30
N LEU A 13 41.13 7.05 12.80
CA LEU A 13 41.32 6.24 13.99
C LEU A 13 41.60 4.79 13.58
N LEU A 14 42.85 4.37 13.73
CA LEU A 14 43.29 2.98 13.64
C LEU A 14 42.92 2.25 14.96
N LEU A 15 42.10 1.20 14.86
CA LEU A 15 41.86 0.28 15.96
C LEU A 15 42.57 -1.03 15.64
N THR A 16 43.57 -1.36 16.43
CA THR A 16 44.36 -2.63 16.41
C THR A 16 43.56 -3.69 17.16
N ALA A 17 43.27 -4.80 16.47
CA ALA A 17 42.70 -6.01 17.08
C ALA A 17 43.83 -6.94 17.53
N THR A 18 43.90 -7.26 18.81
CA THR A 18 44.79 -8.28 19.42
C THR A 18 44.09 -9.64 19.42
N LEU A 19 44.75 -10.61 18.80
CA LEU A 19 44.38 -12.01 18.73
C LEU A 19 44.92 -12.72 19.99
N ALA A 20 44.05 -13.30 20.81
CA ALA A 20 44.45 -14.17 21.93
C ALA A 20 44.14 -15.63 21.58
N LEU A 21 45.21 -16.44 21.46
CA LEU A 21 45.15 -17.87 21.25
C LEU A 21 45.16 -18.55 22.61
N ALA A 22 44.13 -19.30 22.97
CA ALA A 22 44.12 -20.18 24.13
C ALA A 22 43.98 -21.64 23.68
N ALA A 23 45.06 -22.40 23.83
CA ALA A 23 45.05 -23.85 23.66
C ALA A 23 44.68 -24.50 25.01
N VAL A 24 43.66 -25.36 25.00
CA VAL A 24 43.34 -26.25 26.13
C VAL A 24 43.34 -27.69 25.62
N THR A 25 44.37 -28.44 25.98
CA THR A 25 44.45 -29.89 25.87
C THR A 25 43.76 -30.50 27.09
N GLY A 26 42.73 -31.32 26.88
CA GLY A 26 42.10 -32.11 27.92
C GLY A 26 41.61 -33.44 27.35
N CYS A 27 42.39 -34.53 27.59
CA CYS A 27 41.92 -35.89 27.41
C CYS A 27 40.96 -36.24 28.54
N GLY A 28 39.76 -36.69 28.22
CA GLY A 28 38.82 -37.25 29.16
C GLY A 28 37.81 -38.14 28.43
N THR A 29 38.01 -39.45 28.49
CA THR A 29 37.10 -40.47 28.00
C THR A 29 35.93 -40.61 28.95
N ALA A 30 34.73 -40.15 28.54
CA ALA A 30 33.46 -40.58 29.08
C ALA A 30 32.42 -40.54 27.96
N SER A 31 31.95 -41.73 27.57
CA SER A 31 30.82 -41.85 26.62
C SER A 31 29.55 -41.26 27.25
N ALA A 32 29.15 -40.11 26.78
CA ALA A 32 27.82 -39.58 26.96
C ALA A 32 27.11 -39.64 25.60
N PRO A 33 25.77 -39.93 25.54
CA PRO A 33 25.05 -39.90 24.28
C PRO A 33 25.15 -38.48 23.71
N GLY A 34 25.67 -38.39 22.48
CA GLY A 34 25.86 -37.15 21.79
C GLY A 34 24.52 -36.43 21.60
N PRO A 35 24.49 -35.08 21.64
CA PRO A 35 23.32 -34.36 21.23
C PRO A 35 23.04 -34.72 19.78
N GLU A 36 21.82 -35.17 19.52
CA GLU A 36 21.30 -35.30 18.17
C GLU A 36 21.56 -33.99 17.39
N PRO A 37 22.01 -34.07 16.13
CA PRO A 37 22.16 -32.87 15.32
C PRO A 37 20.81 -32.18 15.32
N ALA A 38 20.79 -30.94 15.82
CA ALA A 38 19.64 -30.07 15.71
C ALA A 38 19.23 -30.07 14.22
N ALA A 39 18.10 -30.69 13.92
CA ALA A 39 17.53 -30.66 12.60
C ALA A 39 17.44 -29.19 12.21
N GLU A 40 18.28 -28.79 11.27
CA GLU A 40 18.12 -27.50 10.59
C GLU A 40 16.67 -27.47 10.16
N ARG A 41 15.88 -26.64 10.83
CA ARG A 41 14.54 -26.30 10.35
C ARG A 41 14.77 -25.59 9.03
N SER A 42 14.75 -26.36 7.95
CA SER A 42 14.52 -25.81 6.64
C SER A 42 13.23 -24.99 6.78
N THR A 43 13.38 -23.68 6.80
CA THR A 43 12.26 -22.79 6.56
C THR A 43 11.82 -23.10 5.14
N SER A 44 10.85 -24.02 5.01
CA SER A 44 10.14 -24.23 3.75
C SER A 44 9.62 -22.86 3.35
N ALA A 45 10.19 -22.31 2.29
CA ALA A 45 9.65 -21.13 1.67
C ALA A 45 8.18 -21.44 1.39
N GLU A 46 7.28 -20.58 1.84
CA GLU A 46 5.85 -20.71 1.56
C GLU A 46 5.68 -20.86 0.04
N PRO A 47 4.89 -21.84 -0.43
CA PRO A 47 4.71 -22.04 -1.86
C PRO A 47 4.24 -20.73 -2.50
N ALA A 48 4.79 -20.41 -3.67
CA ALA A 48 4.34 -19.24 -4.41
C ALA A 48 2.83 -19.39 -4.71
N PRO A 49 2.04 -18.30 -4.56
CA PRO A 49 0.62 -18.33 -4.88
C PRO A 49 0.38 -18.74 -6.33
N ASP A 50 -0.72 -19.46 -6.58
CA ASP A 50 -1.11 -19.83 -7.94
C ASP A 50 -1.56 -18.58 -8.71
N ARG A 51 -0.84 -18.25 -9.76
CA ARG A 51 -1.13 -17.08 -10.61
C ARG A 51 -2.54 -17.12 -11.20
N ALA A 52 -3.02 -18.28 -11.62
CA ALA A 52 -4.36 -18.43 -12.19
C ALA A 52 -5.45 -18.17 -11.12
N GLU A 53 -5.20 -18.59 -9.88
CA GLU A 53 -6.10 -18.28 -8.78
C GLU A 53 -6.12 -16.77 -8.48
N LEU A 54 -4.95 -16.12 -8.44
CA LEU A 54 -4.86 -14.67 -8.25
C LEU A 54 -5.61 -13.89 -9.33
N GLU A 55 -5.48 -14.30 -10.59
CA GLU A 55 -6.22 -13.69 -11.70
C GLU A 55 -7.73 -13.92 -11.61
N ALA A 56 -8.15 -15.10 -11.16
CA ALA A 56 -9.58 -15.39 -10.94
C ALA A 56 -10.14 -14.53 -9.77
N ARG A 57 -9.39 -14.38 -8.69
CA ARG A 57 -9.77 -13.51 -7.56
C ARG A 57 -9.85 -12.04 -7.98
N ALA A 58 -8.87 -11.57 -8.74
CA ALA A 58 -8.87 -10.20 -9.27
C ALA A 58 -10.09 -9.99 -10.19
N GLY A 59 -10.36 -10.92 -11.12
CA GLY A 59 -11.52 -10.86 -12.00
C GLY A 59 -12.85 -10.85 -11.26
N ALA A 60 -12.99 -11.66 -10.21
CA ALA A 60 -14.18 -11.66 -9.35
C ALA A 60 -14.38 -10.32 -8.60
N ALA A 61 -13.29 -9.62 -8.29
CA ALA A 61 -13.29 -8.27 -7.72
C ALA A 61 -13.32 -7.15 -8.77
N GLN A 62 -13.45 -7.49 -10.05
CA GLN A 62 -13.39 -6.56 -11.19
C GLN A 62 -12.07 -5.79 -11.29
N LEU A 63 -10.99 -6.32 -10.73
CA LEU A 63 -9.66 -5.73 -10.74
C LEU A 63 -8.82 -6.28 -11.90
N VAL A 64 -8.02 -5.43 -12.50
CA VAL A 64 -6.96 -5.80 -13.44
C VAL A 64 -5.67 -6.00 -12.66
N THR A 65 -5.11 -7.20 -12.62
CA THR A 65 -3.90 -7.50 -11.82
C THR A 65 -2.72 -6.59 -12.15
N ALA A 66 -2.59 -6.18 -13.41
CA ALA A 66 -1.54 -5.24 -13.84
C ALA A 66 -1.70 -3.82 -13.25
N HIS A 67 -2.89 -3.48 -12.78
CA HIS A 67 -3.19 -2.19 -12.15
C HIS A 67 -3.17 -2.24 -10.62
N VAL A 68 -3.03 -3.43 -10.02
CA VAL A 68 -2.90 -3.57 -8.58
C VAL A 68 -1.51 -3.12 -8.14
N TRP A 69 -1.47 -2.10 -7.33
CA TRP A 69 -0.27 -1.54 -6.74
C TRP A 69 -0.34 -1.59 -5.23
N VAL A 70 0.81 -1.63 -4.61
CA VAL A 70 0.97 -1.56 -3.17
C VAL A 70 1.93 -0.46 -2.79
N THR A 71 1.84 -0.02 -1.56
CA THR A 71 2.75 0.96 -0.98
C THR A 71 2.88 0.73 0.52
N GLY A 72 3.67 1.56 1.19
CA GLY A 72 3.81 1.51 2.64
C GLY A 72 4.44 2.77 3.20
N ALA A 73 4.06 3.10 4.41
CA ALA A 73 4.70 4.11 5.24
C ALA A 73 4.74 3.61 6.69
N ALA A 74 5.76 4.04 7.44
CA ALA A 74 5.91 3.64 8.84
C ALA A 74 4.66 4.00 9.66
N GLY A 75 4.12 3.04 10.41
CA GLY A 75 2.92 3.23 11.23
C GLY A 75 1.58 3.10 10.49
N TYR A 76 1.58 2.89 9.17
CA TYR A 76 0.37 2.71 8.38
C TYR A 76 0.17 1.26 7.96
N ALA A 77 -1.07 0.81 7.94
CA ALA A 77 -1.47 -0.51 7.49
C ALA A 77 -2.55 -0.41 6.40
N LEU A 78 -2.54 -1.34 5.45
CA LEU A 78 -3.57 -1.45 4.43
C LEU A 78 -4.93 -1.75 5.06
N ALA A 79 -5.92 -0.90 4.81
CA ALA A 79 -7.32 -1.16 5.12
C ALA A 79 -7.90 -2.08 4.03
N ARG A 80 -7.85 -3.39 4.21
CA ARG A 80 -8.18 -4.40 3.18
C ARG A 80 -9.56 -4.21 2.55
N GLN A 81 -10.53 -3.75 3.33
CA GLN A 81 -11.90 -3.44 2.85
C GLN A 81 -11.97 -2.23 1.90
N SER A 82 -10.90 -1.45 1.80
CA SER A 82 -10.83 -0.30 0.89
C SER A 82 -10.29 -0.64 -0.49
N VAL A 83 -9.84 -1.89 -0.67
CA VAL A 83 -9.31 -2.36 -1.96
C VAL A 83 -10.45 -2.49 -2.95
N GLY A 84 -10.34 -1.82 -4.09
CA GLY A 84 -11.42 -1.85 -5.08
C GLY A 84 -11.05 -1.17 -6.40
N VAL A 85 -12.00 -1.22 -7.32
CA VAL A 85 -11.91 -0.59 -8.63
C VAL A 85 -12.15 0.91 -8.51
N LEU A 86 -11.38 1.69 -9.25
CA LEU A 86 -11.60 3.12 -9.50
C LEU A 86 -11.89 3.34 -10.98
N GLY A 87 -13.00 4.04 -11.27
CA GLY A 87 -13.42 4.25 -12.66
C GLY A 87 -13.67 2.94 -13.39
N ASP A 88 -13.18 2.83 -14.62
CA ASP A 88 -13.44 1.66 -15.49
C ASP A 88 -12.51 0.48 -15.18
N ASP A 89 -11.21 0.74 -14.98
CA ASP A 89 -10.19 -0.30 -14.80
C ASP A 89 -9.06 0.10 -13.82
N GLY A 90 -9.26 1.18 -13.08
CA GLY A 90 -8.30 1.66 -12.10
C GLY A 90 -8.31 0.84 -10.82
N PHE A 91 -7.38 1.15 -9.94
CA PHE A 91 -7.21 0.49 -8.64
C PHE A 91 -7.14 1.53 -7.53
N GLY A 92 -7.78 1.24 -6.40
CA GLY A 92 -7.72 2.07 -5.19
C GLY A 92 -7.55 1.27 -3.92
N SER A 93 -6.82 1.85 -2.98
CA SER A 93 -6.66 1.31 -1.63
C SER A 93 -6.34 2.42 -0.64
N SER A 94 -6.70 2.21 0.63
CA SER A 94 -6.44 3.16 1.72
C SER A 94 -5.52 2.53 2.76
N TYR A 95 -4.69 3.38 3.35
CA TYR A 95 -3.77 3.01 4.43
C TYR A 95 -4.08 3.87 5.64
N THR A 96 -4.20 3.23 6.80
CA THR A 96 -4.61 3.89 8.05
C THR A 96 -3.56 3.70 9.14
N ALA A 97 -3.44 4.70 10.00
CA ALA A 97 -2.63 4.66 11.21
C ALA A 97 -3.52 4.69 12.47
N PRO A 98 -3.05 4.17 13.62
CA PRO A 98 -3.82 4.13 14.86
C PRO A 98 -4.26 5.51 15.41
N ASP A 99 -3.54 6.56 15.06
CA ASP A 99 -3.85 7.95 15.41
C ASP A 99 -4.90 8.62 14.52
N GLY A 100 -5.47 7.87 13.57
CA GLY A 100 -6.44 8.36 12.60
C GLY A 100 -5.82 8.99 11.35
N GLY A 101 -4.50 8.85 11.16
CA GLY A 101 -3.84 9.16 9.89
C GLY A 101 -4.41 8.28 8.78
N LEU A 102 -4.62 8.86 7.59
CA LEU A 102 -5.13 8.14 6.43
C LEU A 102 -4.54 8.72 5.15
N PHE A 103 -4.03 7.85 4.29
CA PHE A 103 -3.73 8.20 2.91
C PHE A 103 -4.28 7.14 1.94
N GLN A 104 -4.45 7.53 0.69
CA GLN A 104 -4.99 6.69 -0.37
C GLN A 104 -3.94 6.50 -1.46
N LEU A 105 -3.89 5.29 -2.01
CA LEU A 105 -3.21 4.97 -3.26
C LEU A 105 -4.26 4.80 -4.34
N SER A 106 -4.11 5.51 -5.44
CA SER A 106 -4.91 5.34 -6.66
C SER A 106 -4.03 5.11 -7.88
N VAL A 107 -4.49 4.24 -8.77
CA VAL A 107 -3.83 3.91 -10.03
C VAL A 107 -4.87 3.96 -11.14
N GLU A 108 -4.71 4.84 -12.09
CA GLU A 108 -5.72 5.08 -13.12
C GLU A 108 -5.07 5.34 -14.49
N ARG A 109 -5.76 4.93 -15.55
CA ARG A 109 -5.43 5.40 -16.90
C ARG A 109 -5.92 6.85 -17.03
N ARG A 110 -4.99 7.76 -17.19
CA ARG A 110 -5.31 9.16 -17.49
C ARG A 110 -4.50 9.63 -18.68
N PRO A 111 -5.14 10.17 -19.73
CA PRO A 111 -4.43 10.50 -20.98
C PRO A 111 -3.45 11.66 -20.89
N HIS A 112 -3.55 12.56 -19.91
CA HIS A 112 -2.69 13.73 -19.84
C HIS A 112 -2.68 14.28 -18.44
N ALA A 113 -1.78 13.93 -17.56
CA ALA A 113 -2.18 14.58 -16.37
C ALA A 113 -1.15 14.94 -15.33
N VAL A 114 -0.03 14.31 -15.34
CA VAL A 114 0.89 14.52 -14.23
C VAL A 114 1.89 15.63 -14.55
N ALA A 115 2.19 15.82 -15.81
CA ALA A 115 3.11 16.86 -16.25
C ALA A 115 2.50 18.27 -16.30
N ASP A 116 1.15 18.34 -16.34
CA ASP A 116 0.45 19.62 -16.42
C ASP A 116 -0.23 19.93 -15.08
N CYS A 117 0.53 20.59 -14.23
CA CYS A 117 0.00 21.07 -12.96
C CYS A 117 -1.12 22.12 -13.11
N THR A 118 -1.27 22.71 -14.28
CA THR A 118 -2.28 23.74 -14.55
C THR A 118 -3.65 23.13 -14.90
N GLY A 119 -3.64 21.90 -15.45
CA GLY A 119 -4.85 21.16 -15.83
C GLY A 119 -5.14 19.96 -14.93
N ALA A 120 -4.28 19.68 -13.97
CA ALA A 120 -4.44 18.51 -13.11
C ALA A 120 -5.64 18.70 -12.17
N ALA A 121 -6.53 17.72 -12.18
CA ALA A 121 -7.59 17.65 -11.17
C ALA A 121 -6.99 17.76 -9.77
N ALA A 122 -7.73 18.41 -8.89
CA ALA A 122 -7.37 18.49 -7.48
C ALA A 122 -7.08 17.09 -6.91
N PRO A 123 -6.20 16.96 -5.90
CA PRO A 123 -5.98 15.70 -5.23
C PRO A 123 -7.30 15.08 -4.80
N ALA A 124 -7.44 13.77 -4.97
CA ALA A 124 -8.59 13.01 -4.47
C ALA A 124 -9.99 13.54 -4.86
N GLY A 125 -10.14 14.10 -6.07
CA GLY A 125 -11.44 14.54 -6.59
C GLY A 125 -11.91 15.89 -6.11
N GLY A 126 -11.09 16.68 -5.44
CA GLY A 126 -11.37 18.07 -5.08
C GLY A 126 -11.50 18.94 -6.33
N THR A 127 -12.35 19.96 -6.25
CA THR A 127 -12.57 20.95 -7.33
C THR A 127 -11.68 22.17 -7.22
N GLU A 128 -10.96 22.30 -6.11
CA GLU A 128 -10.10 23.45 -5.82
C GLU A 128 -8.78 23.35 -6.59
N PRO A 129 -8.34 24.42 -7.25
CA PRO A 129 -7.06 24.40 -7.97
C PRO A 129 -5.89 24.19 -7.00
N PRO A 130 -4.80 23.52 -7.42
CA PRO A 130 -3.64 23.33 -6.58
C PRO A 130 -2.99 24.66 -6.22
N VAL A 131 -2.73 24.87 -4.93
CA VAL A 131 -1.99 26.04 -4.42
C VAL A 131 -0.50 25.89 -4.66
N THR A 132 0.00 24.65 -4.57
CA THR A 132 1.40 24.31 -4.80
C THR A 132 1.48 23.19 -5.82
N CYS A 133 2.41 23.34 -6.79
CA CYS A 133 2.79 22.26 -7.68
C CYS A 133 4.29 22.30 -7.92
N GLU A 134 4.99 21.26 -7.54
CA GLU A 134 6.45 21.20 -7.64
C GLU A 134 6.96 19.79 -7.99
N ARG A 135 8.07 19.73 -8.71
CA ARG A 135 8.72 18.47 -9.03
C ARG A 135 9.55 17.98 -7.85
N ASP A 136 9.41 16.70 -7.50
CA ASP A 136 10.15 16.03 -6.43
C ASP A 136 10.66 14.67 -6.94
N GLY A 137 11.81 14.70 -7.60
CA GLY A 137 12.37 13.53 -8.29
C GLY A 137 11.50 13.09 -9.46
N GLU A 138 11.03 11.85 -9.43
CA GLU A 138 10.12 11.30 -10.47
C GLU A 138 8.65 11.65 -10.23
N HIS A 139 8.33 12.25 -9.08
CA HIS A 139 6.97 12.58 -8.68
C HIS A 139 6.67 14.07 -8.86
N TRP A 140 5.40 14.38 -8.98
CA TRP A 140 4.84 15.70 -8.81
C TRP A 140 4.14 15.79 -7.47
N TYR A 141 4.55 16.74 -6.66
CA TYR A 141 3.85 17.10 -5.44
C TYR A 141 2.83 18.18 -5.74
N ARG A 142 1.60 17.99 -5.29
CA ARG A 142 0.50 18.94 -5.40
C ARG A 142 -0.11 19.14 -4.03
N ALA A 143 -0.54 20.37 -3.74
CA ALA A 143 -1.25 20.68 -2.51
C ALA A 143 -2.31 21.73 -2.75
N THR A 144 -3.45 21.56 -2.13
CA THR A 144 -4.52 22.56 -1.96
C THR A 144 -4.50 23.10 -0.54
N GLY A 145 -5.55 23.82 -0.12
CA GLY A 145 -5.72 24.23 1.28
C GLY A 145 -5.79 23.04 2.23
N SER A 146 -6.57 22.03 1.90
CA SER A 146 -6.88 20.87 2.75
C SER A 146 -6.11 19.61 2.42
N ASP A 147 -5.77 19.39 1.15
CA ASP A 147 -5.26 18.11 0.65
C ASP A 147 -3.91 18.24 -0.02
N HIS A 148 -3.19 17.12 -0.09
CA HIS A 148 -1.96 17.02 -0.87
C HIS A 148 -1.80 15.63 -1.49
N ALA A 149 -0.98 15.56 -2.54
CA ALA A 149 -0.72 14.33 -3.27
C ALA A 149 0.68 14.33 -3.87
N TYR A 150 1.23 13.13 -3.97
CA TYR A 150 2.34 12.80 -4.86
C TYR A 150 1.82 11.95 -6.01
N ALA A 151 2.16 12.31 -7.23
CA ALA A 151 1.75 11.56 -8.41
C ALA A 151 2.92 11.35 -9.36
N ARG A 152 2.92 10.20 -10.06
CA ARG A 152 3.84 9.92 -11.17
C ARG A 152 3.14 9.15 -12.26
N GLU A 153 3.65 9.25 -13.47
CA GLU A 153 3.24 8.42 -14.60
C GLU A 153 4.18 7.24 -14.74
N GLN A 154 3.63 6.03 -14.91
CA GLN A 154 4.40 4.83 -15.16
C GLN A 154 3.60 3.85 -16.04
N GLY A 155 4.12 3.55 -17.23
CA GLY A 155 3.49 2.57 -18.13
C GLY A 155 2.08 2.94 -18.59
N GLY A 156 1.79 4.21 -18.80
CA GLY A 156 0.47 4.71 -19.19
C GLY A 156 -0.54 4.76 -18.05
N LEU A 157 -0.08 4.55 -16.83
CA LEU A 157 -0.87 4.69 -15.61
C LEU A 157 -0.39 5.89 -14.81
N VAL A 158 -1.30 6.59 -14.18
CA VAL A 158 -1.00 7.61 -13.17
C VAL A 158 -1.16 6.99 -11.79
N VAL A 159 -0.07 6.94 -11.06
CA VAL A 159 -0.01 6.44 -9.68
C VAL A 159 0.00 7.64 -8.75
N THR A 160 -1.00 7.74 -7.90
CA THR A 160 -1.17 8.86 -6.97
C THR A 160 -1.28 8.36 -5.53
N VAL A 161 -0.55 9.01 -4.63
CA VAL A 161 -0.71 8.84 -3.19
C VAL A 161 -1.18 10.18 -2.63
N SER A 162 -2.34 10.20 -1.95
CA SER A 162 -2.98 11.43 -1.50
C SER A 162 -3.54 11.33 -0.09
N GLY A 163 -3.70 12.46 0.58
CA GLY A 163 -4.30 12.53 1.90
C GLY A 163 -4.56 13.97 2.35
N ALA A 164 -5.33 14.10 3.42
CA ALA A 164 -5.56 15.39 4.06
C ALA A 164 -4.29 15.87 4.77
N ARG A 165 -3.91 17.12 4.57
CA ARG A 165 -2.68 17.72 5.12
C ARG A 165 -2.63 17.74 6.65
N GLU A 166 -3.78 17.76 7.29
CA GLU A 166 -3.90 17.70 8.74
C GLU A 166 -3.78 16.28 9.31
N LYS A 167 -3.93 15.24 8.48
CA LYS A 167 -3.95 13.81 8.86
C LYS A 167 -2.69 13.05 8.48
N VAL A 168 -2.00 13.48 7.45
CA VAL A 168 -0.75 12.88 7.01
C VAL A 168 0.22 13.98 6.58
N ASP A 169 1.43 13.95 7.09
CA ASP A 169 2.45 14.92 6.73
C ASP A 169 3.09 14.62 5.37
N ARG A 170 3.71 15.66 4.78
CA ARG A 170 4.35 15.56 3.47
C ARG A 170 5.46 14.51 3.42
N ALA A 171 6.22 14.31 4.49
CA ALA A 171 7.34 13.36 4.50
C ALA A 171 6.84 11.92 4.46
N THR A 172 5.79 11.63 5.22
CA THR A 172 5.07 10.35 5.21
C THR A 172 4.49 10.06 3.82
N LEU A 173 3.79 11.03 3.24
CA LEU A 173 3.19 10.88 1.91
C LEU A 173 4.26 10.68 0.82
N ARG A 174 5.39 11.40 0.90
CA ARG A 174 6.55 11.20 0.03
C ARG A 174 7.13 9.79 0.15
N SER A 175 7.27 9.29 1.38
CA SER A 175 7.76 7.94 1.64
C SER A 175 6.84 6.90 1.00
N ALA A 176 5.55 7.02 1.20
CA ALA A 176 4.54 6.16 0.58
C ALA A 176 4.61 6.23 -0.96
N ALA A 177 4.69 7.42 -1.54
CA ALA A 177 4.78 7.58 -3.00
C ALA A 177 6.02 6.90 -3.60
N ARG A 178 7.17 6.99 -2.92
CA ARG A 178 8.41 6.33 -3.35
C ARG A 178 8.36 4.82 -3.19
N ALA A 179 7.65 4.32 -2.18
CA ALA A 179 7.47 2.90 -1.94
C ALA A 179 6.42 2.26 -2.87
N ALA A 180 5.58 3.08 -3.54
CA ALA A 180 4.54 2.57 -4.41
C ALA A 180 5.12 1.79 -5.60
N HIS A 181 4.65 0.56 -5.79
CA HIS A 181 5.08 -0.32 -6.88
C HIS A 181 3.96 -1.29 -7.26
N ARG A 182 4.08 -1.91 -8.45
CA ARG A 182 3.14 -2.94 -8.87
C ARG A 182 3.29 -4.16 -7.97
N ALA A 183 2.15 -4.69 -7.52
CA ALA A 183 2.13 -5.84 -6.64
C ALA A 183 2.72 -7.08 -7.31
N ASP A 184 3.60 -7.79 -6.60
CA ASP A 184 4.03 -9.13 -6.95
C ASP A 184 2.96 -10.18 -6.57
N ASP A 185 3.19 -11.47 -6.86
CA ASP A 185 2.19 -12.51 -6.61
C ASP A 185 1.89 -12.72 -5.11
N HIS A 186 2.88 -12.57 -4.24
CA HIS A 186 2.67 -12.63 -2.79
C HIS A 186 1.92 -11.41 -2.26
N GLU A 187 2.16 -10.25 -2.83
CA GLU A 187 1.45 -9.02 -2.50
C GLU A 187 0.01 -9.05 -3.03
N LEU A 188 -0.19 -9.56 -4.26
CA LEU A 188 -1.53 -9.81 -4.81
C LEU A 188 -2.33 -10.74 -3.90
N ASP A 189 -1.73 -11.83 -3.40
CA ASP A 189 -2.40 -12.76 -2.49
C ASP A 189 -2.87 -12.07 -1.20
N ARG A 190 -2.06 -11.16 -0.66
CA ARG A 190 -2.42 -10.39 0.54
C ARG A 190 -3.46 -9.31 0.30
N VAL A 191 -3.46 -8.69 -0.89
CA VAL A 191 -4.29 -7.52 -1.21
C VAL A 191 -5.65 -7.94 -1.76
N LEU A 192 -5.69 -8.94 -2.64
CA LEU A 192 -6.93 -9.38 -3.27
C LEU A 192 -7.90 -9.99 -2.25
N PRO A 193 -9.21 -9.78 -2.43
CA PRO A 193 -10.21 -10.48 -1.63
C PRO A 193 -10.01 -12.01 -1.72
N PRO A 194 -10.36 -12.78 -0.68
CA PRO A 194 -10.29 -14.23 -0.74
C PRO A 194 -11.23 -14.77 -1.81
N ALA A 195 -10.92 -15.95 -2.34
CA ALA A 195 -11.78 -16.65 -3.28
C ALA A 195 -13.20 -16.79 -2.69
N GLY A 196 -14.21 -16.34 -3.42
CA GLY A 196 -15.62 -16.36 -2.95
C GLY A 196 -16.04 -15.22 -2.02
N GLY A 197 -15.10 -14.29 -1.67
CA GLY A 197 -15.37 -13.11 -0.84
C GLY A 197 -15.63 -11.82 -1.64
N GLY A 198 -15.92 -11.90 -2.93
CA GLY A 198 -16.24 -10.74 -3.77
C GLY A 198 -17.55 -10.05 -3.31
N PHE A 199 -17.73 -8.81 -3.74
CA PHE A 199 -18.94 -7.99 -3.53
C PHE A 199 -20.23 -8.61 -4.08
N GLY A 200 -20.14 -9.83 -4.66
CA GLY A 200 -21.24 -10.67 -5.11
C GLY A 200 -21.62 -11.76 -4.11
N GLN A 201 -21.46 -11.54 -2.82
CA GLN A 201 -22.12 -12.42 -1.85
C GLN A 201 -23.60 -12.49 -2.22
N ARG A 202 -24.12 -13.74 -2.36
CA ARG A 202 -25.57 -13.95 -2.49
C ARG A 202 -26.25 -13.00 -1.51
N PRO A 203 -27.25 -12.22 -1.97
CA PRO A 203 -28.03 -11.41 -1.06
C PRO A 203 -28.40 -12.29 0.15
N VAL A 204 -28.14 -11.80 1.35
CA VAL A 204 -28.57 -12.49 2.56
C VAL A 204 -30.08 -12.63 2.40
N GLU A 205 -30.54 -13.86 2.26
CA GLU A 205 -31.98 -14.15 2.19
C GLU A 205 -32.56 -13.67 3.51
N ARG A 206 -33.26 -12.54 3.49
CA ARG A 206 -33.92 -12.02 4.67
C ARG A 206 -35.10 -12.94 4.95
N GLY A 207 -34.92 -13.84 5.92
CA GLY A 207 -35.97 -14.76 6.38
C GLY A 207 -37.15 -14.08 7.07
N ASP A 208 -37.14 -12.76 7.18
CA ASP A 208 -38.19 -11.95 7.79
C ASP A 208 -39.14 -11.28 6.77
N LEU A 209 -38.84 -11.42 5.47
CA LEU A 209 -39.72 -10.90 4.42
C LEU A 209 -40.75 -11.95 4.01
N PRO A 210 -42.06 -11.57 3.90
CA PRO A 210 -43.06 -12.49 3.38
C PRO A 210 -42.71 -12.89 1.93
N PRO A 211 -43.07 -14.13 1.50
CA PRO A 211 -42.69 -14.67 0.19
C PRO A 211 -43.29 -13.90 -1.02
N VAL A 212 -44.14 -12.93 -0.79
CA VAL A 212 -44.77 -12.05 -1.77
C VAL A 212 -44.89 -10.65 -1.17
N GLY A 213 -44.33 -9.67 -1.84
CA GLY A 213 -44.36 -8.25 -1.43
C GLY A 213 -42.95 -7.69 -1.27
N ASP A 214 -42.78 -6.42 -1.54
CA ASP A 214 -41.50 -5.69 -1.42
C ASP A 214 -41.20 -5.23 0.01
N GLY A 215 -42.10 -5.56 0.98
CA GLY A 215 -42.00 -5.12 2.36
C GLY A 215 -42.26 -3.64 2.57
N ALA A 216 -42.68 -2.92 1.53
CA ALA A 216 -43.08 -1.53 1.65
C ALA A 216 -44.43 -1.43 2.39
N PRO A 217 -44.62 -0.43 3.28
CA PRO A 217 -45.93 -0.16 3.85
C PRO A 217 -46.93 0.11 2.74
N ASP A 218 -48.09 -0.52 2.84
CA ASP A 218 -49.23 -0.21 1.95
C ASP A 218 -49.69 1.25 2.21
N ASN A 219 -49.36 2.12 1.27
CA ASN A 219 -49.72 3.54 1.32
C ASN A 219 -51.07 3.83 0.62
N GLU A 220 -51.84 2.80 0.32
CA GLU A 220 -53.26 3.02 -0.12
C GLU A 220 -54.08 3.54 1.06
N VAL A 221 -54.02 4.86 1.26
CA VAL A 221 -55.02 5.59 2.03
C VAL A 221 -56.33 5.48 1.24
N GLY A 222 -57.14 4.55 1.65
CA GLY A 222 -58.49 4.40 1.09
C GLY A 222 -59.18 5.77 1.04
N ALA A 223 -59.39 6.26 -0.16
CA ALA A 223 -60.28 7.41 -0.41
C ALA A 223 -61.71 6.97 -0.10
N SER A 224 -62.08 7.01 1.17
CA SER A 224 -63.47 6.99 1.57
C SER A 224 -63.98 8.41 1.56
N GLY A 225 -64.58 8.78 0.43
CA GLY A 225 -65.44 9.94 0.30
C GLY A 225 -66.80 9.68 0.88
#